data_ef46b9bf73547034d293fecf90812d70
#
_entry.id   ef46b9bf73547034d293fecf90812d70
#
_cell.length_a   1.000
_cell.length_b   1.000
_cell.length_c   1.000
_cell.angle_alpha   90.00
_cell.angle_beta   90.00
_cell.angle_gamma   90.00
#
_symmetry.space_group_name_H-M   'P 1'
#
loop_
_entity.id
_entity.type
_entity.pdbx_description
1 polymer ?
#
loop_
_entity_poly.entity_id
_entity_poly.type
_entity_poly.pdbx_seq_one_letter_code
_entity_poly.pdbx_strand_id
1 'polypeptide(L)'
;MIILMSGGLTIAVGAVVFLVITLILVGALLFAKAKLIPSGNVRMVVNGEKEYDVPIGGTVLNTLQSEGIFLSSACGGSGSCGQCRCQVPEGGGNILPTEVGFFSRKQIKDHWRLGCQTKIKEDIKIKVPDEVFGVKEWECEVISNKNVATFIKEFIVALPKGEHMDFVPGSYAQIKIPAYTMDYDKDIDKDLIGEGYLPAWKNFGLFGLKCQNTEPTIRAYS
;
A
#
# COMPACT_ATOMS: atom_id res chain seq x y z
N MET A 1 40.42 8.01 45.63
CA MET A 1 40.04 9.39 45.32
C MET A 1 38.73 9.33 44.51
N ILE A 2 37.59 9.35 45.21
CA ILE A 2 36.25 9.35 44.56
C ILE A 2 35.99 10.79 44.17
N ILE A 3 36.06 11.08 42.88
CA ILE A 3 35.68 12.39 42.34
C ILE A 3 34.18 12.49 42.46
N LEU A 4 33.66 13.29 43.38
CA LEU A 4 32.26 13.75 43.43
C LEU A 4 32.03 14.66 42.21
N MET A 5 31.70 14.03 41.09
CA MET A 5 31.21 14.77 39.94
C MET A 5 29.89 15.42 40.33
N SER A 6 29.74 16.74 40.09
CA SER A 6 28.47 17.43 40.33
C SER A 6 27.35 16.73 39.53
N GLY A 7 26.17 16.58 40.12
CA GLY A 7 25.07 15.81 39.48
C GLY A 7 24.78 16.22 38.04
N GLY A 8 24.96 17.50 37.69
CA GLY A 8 24.84 18.02 36.35
C GLY A 8 25.86 17.45 35.36
N LEU A 9 27.12 17.29 35.79
CA LEU A 9 28.18 16.71 34.95
C LEU A 9 27.95 15.20 34.71
N THR A 10 27.47 14.47 35.71
CA THR A 10 27.14 13.05 35.58
C THR A 10 26.00 12.83 34.58
N ILE A 11 24.96 13.67 34.63
CA ILE A 11 23.83 13.63 33.69
C ILE A 11 24.32 13.97 32.29
N ALA A 12 25.14 15.00 32.11
CA ALA A 12 25.67 15.40 30.82
C ALA A 12 26.54 14.30 30.18
N VAL A 13 27.45 13.70 30.98
CA VAL A 13 28.27 12.58 30.50
C VAL A 13 27.43 11.37 30.16
N GLY A 14 26.42 11.01 30.96
CA GLY A 14 25.49 9.94 30.68
C GLY A 14 24.69 10.13 29.37
N ALA A 15 24.21 11.37 29.16
CA ALA A 15 23.51 11.72 27.94
C ALA A 15 24.41 11.62 26.69
N VAL A 16 25.65 12.09 26.78
CA VAL A 16 26.63 12.00 25.69
C VAL A 16 26.98 10.55 25.39
N VAL A 17 27.24 9.73 26.38
CA VAL A 17 27.54 8.30 26.20
C VAL A 17 26.36 7.58 25.57
N PHE A 18 25.14 7.83 26.05
CA PHE A 18 23.93 7.26 25.45
C PHE A 18 23.77 7.65 23.96
N LEU A 19 23.98 8.93 23.65
CA LEU A 19 23.89 9.44 22.28
C LEU A 19 24.95 8.80 21.37
N VAL A 20 26.19 8.68 21.83
CA VAL A 20 27.27 8.05 21.08
C VAL A 20 26.96 6.57 20.80
N ILE A 21 26.51 5.82 21.82
CA ILE A 21 26.13 4.40 21.65
C ILE A 21 24.99 4.28 20.64
N THR A 22 23.98 5.11 20.74
CA THR A 22 22.83 5.11 19.81
C THR A 22 23.28 5.39 18.38
N LEU A 23 24.13 6.39 18.16
CA LEU A 23 24.68 6.72 16.84
C LEU A 23 25.53 5.57 16.25
N ILE A 24 26.34 4.91 17.08
CA ILE A 24 27.13 3.74 16.67
C ILE A 24 26.19 2.61 16.23
N LEU A 25 25.14 2.31 17.02
CA LEU A 25 24.19 1.25 16.69
C LEU A 25 23.42 1.57 15.39
N VAL A 26 22.94 2.81 15.24
CA VAL A 26 22.26 3.25 14.01
C VAL A 26 23.21 3.19 12.81
N GLY A 27 24.46 3.65 12.97
CA GLY A 27 25.48 3.58 11.92
C GLY A 27 25.79 2.14 11.51
N ALA A 28 25.96 1.24 12.48
CA ALA A 28 26.17 -0.19 12.22
C ALA A 28 24.98 -0.83 11.49
N LEU A 29 23.75 -0.47 11.88
CA LEU A 29 22.53 -0.95 11.26
C LEU A 29 22.39 -0.46 9.81
N LEU A 30 22.66 0.83 9.55
CA LEU A 30 22.64 1.42 8.22
C LEU A 30 23.72 0.82 7.32
N PHE A 31 24.93 0.60 7.87
CA PHE A 31 26.03 -0.05 7.16
C PHE A 31 25.67 -1.50 6.80
N ALA A 32 25.16 -2.27 7.76
CA ALA A 32 24.70 -3.63 7.52
C ALA A 32 23.57 -3.67 6.47
N LYS A 33 22.61 -2.76 6.56
CA LYS A 33 21.54 -2.62 5.57
C LYS A 33 22.10 -2.35 4.17
N ALA A 34 23.00 -1.39 4.03
CA ALA A 34 23.61 -1.02 2.76
C ALA A 34 24.43 -2.17 2.12
N LYS A 35 25.04 -3.03 2.94
CA LYS A 35 25.86 -4.13 2.46
C LYS A 35 25.10 -5.45 2.24
N LEU A 36 24.03 -5.67 3.00
CA LEU A 36 23.27 -6.93 2.97
C LEU A 36 22.04 -6.89 2.06
N ILE A 37 21.49 -5.69 1.77
CA ILE A 37 20.38 -5.60 0.83
C ILE A 37 20.96 -5.44 -0.57
N PRO A 38 20.73 -6.40 -1.47
CA PRO A 38 21.12 -6.25 -2.86
C PRO A 38 20.46 -5.01 -3.45
N SER A 39 21.22 -4.17 -4.12
CA SER A 39 20.72 -3.04 -4.90
C SER A 39 20.89 -3.37 -6.37
N GLY A 40 19.88 -3.05 -7.17
CA GLY A 40 19.91 -3.32 -8.61
C GLY A 40 18.52 -3.72 -9.12
N ASN A 41 18.49 -4.07 -10.38
CA ASN A 41 17.30 -4.60 -11.03
C ASN A 41 17.42 -6.11 -11.20
N VAL A 42 16.30 -6.76 -11.29
CA VAL A 42 16.16 -8.19 -11.59
C VAL A 42 15.06 -8.38 -12.62
N ARG A 43 15.13 -9.50 -13.31
CA ARG A 43 14.16 -9.86 -14.33
C ARG A 43 12.92 -10.50 -13.70
N MET A 44 11.76 -9.90 -13.96
CA MET A 44 10.46 -10.44 -13.61
C MET A 44 9.76 -10.95 -14.88
N VAL A 45 9.45 -12.23 -14.95
CA VAL A 45 8.74 -12.86 -16.07
C VAL A 45 7.32 -13.15 -15.64
N VAL A 46 6.34 -12.58 -16.34
CA VAL A 46 4.91 -12.75 -16.06
C VAL A 46 4.27 -13.63 -17.12
N ASN A 47 3.63 -14.71 -16.70
CA ASN A 47 2.97 -15.74 -17.53
C ASN A 47 3.85 -16.36 -18.63
N GLY A 48 5.18 -16.22 -18.49
CA GLY A 48 6.15 -16.76 -19.46
C GLY A 48 6.27 -15.96 -20.77
N GLU A 49 5.55 -14.84 -20.88
CA GLU A 49 5.49 -14.04 -22.12
C GLU A 49 6.04 -12.63 -21.94
N LYS A 50 5.79 -12.00 -20.82
CA LYS A 50 6.17 -10.61 -20.56
C LYS A 50 7.34 -10.54 -19.61
N GLU A 51 8.40 -9.85 -20.01
CA GLU A 51 9.59 -9.62 -19.21
C GLU A 51 9.68 -8.15 -18.79
N TYR A 52 9.98 -7.93 -17.52
CA TYR A 52 10.15 -6.61 -16.92
C TYR A 52 11.47 -6.55 -16.17
N ASP A 53 12.17 -5.42 -16.26
CA ASP A 53 13.36 -5.12 -15.47
C ASP A 53 12.96 -4.26 -14.27
N VAL A 54 12.92 -4.86 -13.09
CA VAL A 54 12.30 -4.28 -11.91
C VAL A 54 13.27 -4.15 -10.74
N PRO A 55 13.14 -3.10 -9.90
CA PRO A 55 14.03 -2.91 -8.76
C PRO A 55 13.82 -3.98 -7.69
N ILE A 56 14.91 -4.42 -7.07
CA ILE A 56 14.90 -5.33 -5.93
C ILE A 56 14.28 -4.65 -4.71
N GLY A 57 13.57 -5.43 -3.88
CA GLY A 57 13.08 -5.02 -2.56
C GLY A 57 11.59 -4.70 -2.50
N GLY A 58 10.95 -4.44 -3.65
CA GLY A 58 9.52 -4.27 -3.76
C GLY A 58 8.75 -5.57 -3.48
N THR A 59 7.44 -5.47 -3.23
CA THR A 59 6.55 -6.64 -3.22
C THR A 59 6.08 -6.95 -4.63
N VAL A 60 5.78 -8.22 -4.91
CA VAL A 60 5.22 -8.63 -6.21
C VAL A 60 3.97 -7.81 -6.55
N LEU A 61 3.09 -7.56 -5.58
CA LEU A 61 1.88 -6.75 -5.78
C LEU A 61 2.20 -5.34 -6.28
N ASN A 62 3.07 -4.62 -5.55
CA ASN A 62 3.40 -3.23 -5.90
C ASN A 62 4.16 -3.13 -7.22
N THR A 63 5.06 -4.09 -7.46
CA THR A 63 5.85 -4.12 -8.70
C THR A 63 4.98 -4.44 -9.91
N LEU A 64 4.07 -5.42 -9.82
CA LEU A 64 3.11 -5.68 -10.89
C LEU A 64 2.22 -4.45 -11.17
N GLN A 65 1.81 -3.76 -10.11
CA GLN A 65 1.00 -2.56 -10.22
C GLN A 65 1.75 -1.40 -10.92
N SER A 66 3.05 -1.22 -10.67
CA SER A 66 3.85 -0.22 -11.38
C SER A 66 4.02 -0.54 -12.87
N GLU A 67 3.93 -1.82 -13.25
CA GLU A 67 3.95 -2.29 -14.63
C GLU A 67 2.53 -2.38 -15.27
N GLY A 68 1.52 -1.81 -14.61
CA GLY A 68 0.14 -1.78 -15.12
C GLY A 68 -0.62 -3.11 -15.00
N ILE A 69 -0.13 -4.05 -14.19
CA ILE A 69 -0.76 -5.35 -13.92
C ILE A 69 -1.37 -5.32 -12.52
N PHE A 70 -2.69 -5.29 -12.44
CA PHE A 70 -3.41 -5.06 -11.19
C PHE A 70 -3.93 -6.36 -10.59
N LEU A 71 -3.22 -6.92 -9.61
CA LEU A 71 -3.74 -8.01 -8.78
C LEU A 71 -4.79 -7.50 -7.81
N SER A 72 -5.82 -8.30 -7.61
CA SER A 72 -6.86 -8.07 -6.61
C SER A 72 -6.29 -7.87 -5.22
N SER A 73 -6.60 -6.77 -4.55
CA SER A 73 -6.10 -6.49 -3.19
C SER A 73 -7.03 -5.57 -2.40
N ALA A 74 -8.12 -6.10 -1.87
CA ALA A 74 -9.09 -5.32 -1.08
C ALA A 74 -8.49 -4.70 0.20
N CYS A 75 -7.44 -5.30 0.76
CA CYS A 75 -6.77 -4.78 1.96
C CYS A 75 -5.66 -3.75 1.65
N GLY A 76 -5.45 -3.38 0.39
CA GLY A 76 -4.37 -2.47 0.00
C GLY A 76 -2.95 -2.99 0.28
N GLY A 77 -2.76 -4.31 0.28
CA GLY A 77 -1.44 -4.91 0.47
C GLY A 77 -1.07 -5.27 1.92
N SER A 78 -2.00 -5.13 2.88
CA SER A 78 -1.72 -5.44 4.30
C SER A 78 -1.61 -6.94 4.63
N GLY A 79 -1.93 -7.85 3.69
CA GLY A 79 -1.85 -9.30 3.87
C GLY A 79 -3.05 -9.92 4.56
N SER A 80 -4.16 -9.18 4.75
CA SER A 80 -5.32 -9.64 5.54
C SER A 80 -6.47 -10.21 4.71
N CYS A 81 -6.62 -9.85 3.42
CA CYS A 81 -7.76 -10.30 2.61
C CYS A 81 -7.50 -11.59 1.81
N GLY A 82 -6.25 -11.96 1.58
CA GLY A 82 -5.89 -13.13 0.81
C GLY A 82 -6.23 -13.10 -0.68
N GLN A 83 -6.52 -11.93 -1.27
CA GLN A 83 -6.97 -11.82 -2.66
C GLN A 83 -5.84 -11.70 -3.69
N CYS A 84 -4.69 -11.13 -3.30
CA CYS A 84 -3.55 -10.94 -4.21
C CYS A 84 -2.79 -12.25 -4.50
N ARG A 85 -3.55 -13.31 -4.84
CA ARG A 85 -3.02 -14.65 -5.10
C ARG A 85 -2.34 -14.70 -6.47
N CYS A 86 -1.14 -15.21 -6.50
CA CYS A 86 -0.41 -15.53 -7.71
C CYS A 86 0.43 -16.78 -7.49
N GLN A 87 0.83 -17.46 -8.56
CA GLN A 87 1.82 -18.52 -8.46
C GLN A 87 3.20 -17.93 -8.71
N VAL A 88 4.17 -18.32 -7.89
CA VAL A 88 5.57 -17.88 -8.02
C VAL A 88 6.46 -19.12 -8.09
N PRO A 89 6.55 -19.76 -9.26
CA PRO A 89 7.32 -21.00 -9.42
C PRO A 89 8.80 -20.81 -9.16
N GLU A 90 9.39 -19.65 -9.43
CA GLU A 90 10.82 -19.35 -9.22
C GLU A 90 10.99 -17.97 -8.60
N GLY A 91 11.99 -17.81 -7.73
CA GLY A 91 12.37 -16.52 -7.13
C GLY A 91 11.47 -16.03 -5.98
N GLY A 92 10.43 -16.77 -5.62
CA GLY A 92 9.48 -16.39 -4.55
C GLY A 92 9.93 -16.74 -3.13
N GLY A 93 11.00 -17.53 -2.99
CA GLY A 93 11.44 -18.06 -1.71
C GLY A 93 10.40 -18.97 -1.03
N ASN A 94 10.59 -19.24 0.25
CA ASN A 94 9.66 -20.07 1.03
C ASN A 94 8.39 -19.30 1.40
N ILE A 95 7.27 -20.04 1.53
CA ILE A 95 6.01 -19.47 2.01
C ILE A 95 6.18 -18.93 3.43
N LEU A 96 5.64 -17.73 3.67
CA LEU A 96 5.70 -17.10 4.98
C LEU A 96 4.61 -17.65 5.92
N PRO A 97 4.86 -17.72 7.23
CA PRO A 97 3.84 -18.12 8.20
C PRO A 97 2.54 -17.31 8.10
N THR A 98 2.63 -16.05 7.72
CA THR A 98 1.49 -15.13 7.50
C THR A 98 0.64 -15.51 6.30
N GLU A 99 1.17 -16.29 5.35
CA GLU A 99 0.46 -16.70 4.13
C GLU A 99 -0.20 -18.08 4.26
N VAL A 100 0.32 -18.93 5.15
CA VAL A 100 -0.09 -20.35 5.24
C VAL A 100 -1.59 -20.52 5.45
N GLY A 101 -2.23 -19.61 6.20
CA GLY A 101 -3.67 -19.65 6.47
C GLY A 101 -4.57 -19.41 5.25
N PHE A 102 -4.02 -18.88 4.16
CA PHE A 102 -4.78 -18.58 2.94
C PHE A 102 -4.72 -19.66 1.88
N PHE A 103 -3.85 -20.68 2.05
CA PHE A 103 -3.60 -21.68 1.03
C PHE A 103 -3.75 -23.10 1.55
N SER A 104 -4.33 -23.97 0.72
CA SER A 104 -4.31 -25.41 0.97
C SER A 104 -2.91 -25.98 0.77
N ARG A 105 -2.66 -27.19 1.34
CA ARG A 105 -1.37 -27.89 1.16
C ARG A 105 -1.02 -28.12 -0.31
N LYS A 106 -2.02 -28.31 -1.18
CA LYS A 106 -1.82 -28.47 -2.62
C LYS A 106 -1.36 -27.15 -3.23
N GLN A 107 -2.04 -26.04 -2.92
CA GLN A 107 -1.65 -24.71 -3.42
C GLN A 107 -0.24 -24.31 -2.98
N ILE A 108 0.15 -24.63 -1.75
CA ILE A 108 1.52 -24.37 -1.27
C ILE A 108 2.55 -25.13 -2.13
N LYS A 109 2.28 -26.39 -2.46
CA LYS A 109 3.13 -27.21 -3.35
C LYS A 109 3.17 -26.66 -4.78
N ASP A 110 2.07 -26.09 -5.23
CA ASP A 110 1.93 -25.45 -6.55
C ASP A 110 2.44 -24.00 -6.56
N HIS A 111 3.24 -23.62 -5.55
CA HIS A 111 3.89 -22.31 -5.42
C HIS A 111 2.94 -21.10 -5.37
N TRP A 112 1.73 -21.28 -4.85
CA TRP A 112 0.84 -20.15 -4.61
C TRP A 112 1.35 -19.26 -3.48
N ARG A 113 1.31 -17.95 -3.70
CA ARG A 113 1.78 -16.93 -2.78
C ARG A 113 0.80 -15.74 -2.75
N LEU A 114 0.90 -14.93 -1.68
CA LEU A 114 0.30 -13.60 -1.65
C LEU A 114 1.28 -12.58 -2.24
N GLY A 115 0.91 -11.93 -3.33
CA GLY A 115 1.76 -10.95 -3.99
C GLY A 115 2.20 -9.80 -3.08
N CYS A 116 1.37 -9.41 -2.11
CA CYS A 116 1.70 -8.36 -1.14
C CYS A 116 2.72 -8.80 -0.08
N GLN A 117 2.89 -10.10 0.16
CA GLN A 117 3.83 -10.64 1.14
C GLN A 117 5.13 -11.13 0.50
N THR A 118 5.10 -11.42 -0.81
CA THR A 118 6.26 -11.91 -1.55
C THR A 118 7.13 -10.74 -2.00
N LYS A 119 8.38 -10.69 -1.52
CA LYS A 119 9.35 -9.67 -1.91
C LYS A 119 10.24 -10.17 -3.05
N ILE A 120 10.48 -9.29 -4.00
CA ILE A 120 11.39 -9.53 -5.11
C ILE A 120 12.84 -9.32 -4.63
N LYS A 121 13.64 -10.39 -4.68
CA LYS A 121 15.03 -10.38 -4.21
C LYS A 121 16.04 -10.84 -5.29
N GLU A 122 15.55 -11.56 -6.27
CA GLU A 122 16.28 -12.18 -7.37
C GLU A 122 15.35 -12.29 -8.58
N ASP A 123 15.85 -12.80 -9.69
CA ASP A 123 15.03 -13.10 -10.86
C ASP A 123 13.82 -13.95 -10.47
N ILE A 124 12.63 -13.54 -10.93
CA ILE A 124 11.37 -14.11 -10.48
C ILE A 124 10.45 -14.44 -11.65
N LYS A 125 9.82 -15.61 -11.57
CA LYS A 125 8.74 -15.99 -12.50
C LYS A 125 7.42 -16.00 -11.77
N ILE A 126 6.42 -15.36 -12.37
CA ILE A 126 5.11 -15.17 -11.77
C ILE A 126 4.05 -15.61 -12.78
N LYS A 127 3.06 -16.35 -12.30
CA LYS A 127 1.82 -16.61 -13.05
C LYS A 127 0.67 -15.91 -12.36
N VAL A 128 0.01 -15.06 -13.09
CA VAL A 128 -1.20 -14.34 -12.65
C VAL A 128 -2.40 -14.81 -13.46
N PRO A 129 -3.63 -14.77 -12.91
CA PRO A 129 -4.83 -15.07 -13.66
C PRO A 129 -4.97 -14.18 -14.90
N ASP A 130 -5.49 -14.71 -16.00
CA ASP A 130 -5.60 -13.98 -17.26
C ASP A 130 -6.55 -12.78 -17.16
N GLU A 131 -7.54 -12.84 -16.27
CA GLU A 131 -8.47 -11.74 -15.98
C GLU A 131 -7.76 -10.47 -15.53
N VAL A 132 -6.56 -10.60 -14.96
CA VAL A 132 -5.75 -9.45 -14.49
C VAL A 132 -5.27 -8.58 -15.64
N PHE A 133 -5.12 -9.13 -16.85
CA PHE A 133 -4.71 -8.37 -18.04
C PHE A 133 -5.86 -7.62 -18.72
N GLY A 134 -7.09 -7.90 -18.32
CA GLY A 134 -8.29 -7.20 -18.81
C GLY A 134 -8.65 -5.95 -18.01
N VAL A 135 -7.87 -5.58 -17.00
CA VAL A 135 -8.16 -4.40 -16.18
C VAL A 135 -7.91 -3.13 -17.00
N LYS A 136 -8.95 -2.31 -17.14
CA LYS A 136 -8.87 -0.98 -17.73
C LYS A 136 -8.86 0.08 -16.63
N GLU A 137 -8.10 1.14 -16.84
CA GLU A 137 -8.14 2.35 -16.02
C GLU A 137 -8.86 3.45 -16.84
N TRP A 138 -9.81 4.14 -16.20
CA TRP A 138 -10.54 5.26 -16.80
C TRP A 138 -10.39 6.51 -15.94
N GLU A 139 -10.22 7.63 -16.60
CA GLU A 139 -10.45 8.92 -15.96
C GLU A 139 -11.95 9.22 -15.99
N CYS A 140 -12.55 9.25 -14.80
CA CYS A 140 -13.99 9.39 -14.63
C CYS A 140 -14.33 10.79 -14.12
N GLU A 141 -15.43 11.35 -14.60
CA GLU A 141 -15.99 12.58 -14.07
C GLU A 141 -16.83 12.31 -12.84
N VAL A 142 -16.60 13.06 -11.76
CA VAL A 142 -17.42 12.97 -10.54
C VAL A 142 -18.76 13.68 -10.76
N ILE A 143 -19.84 12.91 -10.76
CA ILE A 143 -21.19 13.41 -10.93
C ILE A 143 -21.81 13.81 -9.58
N SER A 144 -21.54 13.04 -8.53
CA SER A 144 -22.05 13.29 -7.20
C SER A 144 -21.11 12.80 -6.12
N ASN A 145 -21.00 13.56 -5.03
CA ASN A 145 -20.27 13.19 -3.82
C ASN A 145 -20.96 13.78 -2.58
N LYS A 146 -22.22 13.43 -2.36
CA LYS A 146 -23.06 13.95 -1.27
C LYS A 146 -23.19 12.98 -0.11
N ASN A 147 -23.42 13.48 1.08
CA ASN A 147 -23.73 12.64 2.23
C ASN A 147 -25.13 12.02 2.11
N VAL A 148 -25.20 10.72 2.36
CA VAL A 148 -26.46 9.97 2.52
C VAL A 148 -26.66 9.52 3.96
N ALA A 149 -25.62 9.59 4.77
CA ALA A 149 -25.63 9.47 6.23
C ALA A 149 -24.52 10.35 6.80
N THR A 150 -24.43 10.47 8.12
CA THR A 150 -23.51 11.40 8.82
C THR A 150 -22.08 11.34 8.29
N PHE A 151 -21.54 10.13 8.06
CA PHE A 151 -20.18 9.92 7.58
C PHE A 151 -20.10 9.00 6.35
N ILE A 152 -21.24 8.77 5.68
CA ILE A 152 -21.31 7.95 4.46
C ILE A 152 -21.68 8.87 3.31
N LYS A 153 -20.88 8.82 2.24
CA LYS A 153 -21.12 9.58 1.00
C LYS A 153 -21.58 8.64 -0.11
N GLU A 154 -22.54 9.11 -0.87
CA GLU A 154 -22.84 8.55 -2.19
C GLU A 154 -21.88 9.18 -3.19
N PHE A 155 -21.03 8.35 -3.80
CA PHE A 155 -20.03 8.77 -4.77
C PHE A 155 -20.40 8.19 -6.13
N ILE A 156 -20.78 9.05 -7.06
CA ILE A 156 -21.18 8.68 -8.41
C ILE A 156 -20.18 9.25 -9.41
N VAL A 157 -19.65 8.39 -10.27
CA VAL A 157 -18.74 8.76 -11.34
C VAL A 157 -19.33 8.35 -12.69
N ALA A 158 -19.07 9.13 -13.72
CA ALA A 158 -19.39 8.79 -15.10
C ALA A 158 -18.15 8.25 -15.82
N LEU A 159 -18.32 7.14 -16.49
CA LEU A 159 -17.31 6.62 -17.42
C LEU A 159 -17.20 7.55 -18.65
N PRO A 160 -16.04 7.58 -19.33
CA PRO A 160 -15.90 8.28 -20.60
C PRO A 160 -16.96 7.82 -21.63
N LYS A 161 -17.36 8.71 -22.53
CA LYS A 161 -18.39 8.41 -23.54
C LYS A 161 -18.01 7.20 -24.39
N GLY A 162 -18.92 6.23 -24.44
CA GLY A 162 -18.75 5.01 -25.23
C GLY A 162 -18.04 3.87 -24.50
N GLU A 163 -17.56 4.10 -23.26
CA GLU A 163 -17.02 3.05 -22.42
C GLU A 163 -18.11 2.38 -21.60
N HIS A 164 -17.95 1.09 -21.41
CA HIS A 164 -18.81 0.26 -20.57
C HIS A 164 -17.97 -0.58 -19.64
N MET A 165 -18.43 -0.73 -18.40
CA MET A 165 -17.77 -1.57 -17.39
C MET A 165 -18.65 -2.79 -17.14
N ASP A 166 -18.19 -3.94 -17.62
CA ASP A 166 -18.79 -5.22 -17.26
C ASP A 166 -18.36 -5.58 -15.85
N PHE A 167 -19.30 -5.90 -15.00
CA PHE A 167 -19.00 -6.37 -13.65
C PHE A 167 -19.79 -7.62 -13.31
N VAL A 168 -19.22 -8.44 -12.44
CA VAL A 168 -19.85 -9.63 -11.89
C VAL A 168 -20.16 -9.35 -10.40
N PRO A 169 -21.32 -9.79 -9.87
CA PRO A 169 -21.61 -9.65 -8.44
C PRO A 169 -20.46 -10.17 -7.57
N GLY A 170 -20.04 -9.36 -6.59
CA GLY A 170 -18.85 -9.63 -5.79
C GLY A 170 -17.53 -9.06 -6.33
N SER A 171 -17.57 -8.41 -7.49
CA SER A 171 -16.44 -7.61 -7.99
C SER A 171 -16.24 -6.36 -7.13
N TYR A 172 -15.06 -5.78 -7.22
CA TYR A 172 -14.75 -4.50 -6.59
C TYR A 172 -14.05 -3.59 -7.60
N ALA A 173 -14.24 -2.28 -7.39
CA ALA A 173 -13.55 -1.25 -8.15
C ALA A 173 -12.35 -0.72 -7.36
N GLN A 174 -11.26 -0.42 -8.05
CA GLN A 174 -10.13 0.29 -7.46
C GLN A 174 -10.20 1.76 -7.89
N ILE A 175 -10.13 2.65 -6.91
CA ILE A 175 -10.07 4.09 -7.15
C ILE A 175 -8.64 4.56 -6.88
N LYS A 176 -8.02 5.15 -7.90
CA LYS A 176 -6.71 5.77 -7.81
C LYS A 176 -6.89 7.23 -7.43
N ILE A 177 -6.36 7.58 -6.27
CA ILE A 177 -6.44 8.92 -5.70
C ILE A 177 -5.07 9.58 -5.94
N PRO A 178 -4.99 10.69 -6.67
CA PRO A 178 -3.74 11.39 -6.90
C PRO A 178 -3.18 11.97 -5.60
N ALA A 179 -1.96 12.49 -5.65
CA ALA A 179 -1.43 13.30 -4.56
C ALA A 179 -2.28 14.56 -4.38
N TYR A 180 -2.63 14.90 -3.14
CA TYR A 180 -3.45 16.08 -2.82
C TYR A 180 -3.12 16.64 -1.45
N THR A 181 -3.45 17.91 -1.27
CA THR A 181 -3.53 18.57 0.04
C THR A 181 -4.93 19.14 0.18
N MET A 182 -5.60 18.90 1.29
CA MET A 182 -6.97 19.31 1.53
C MET A 182 -7.13 19.88 2.94
N ASP A 183 -7.81 21.00 3.04
CA ASP A 183 -8.25 21.64 4.27
C ASP A 183 -9.77 21.47 4.36
N TYR A 184 -10.24 20.70 5.34
CA TYR A 184 -11.66 20.34 5.44
C TYR A 184 -12.59 21.55 5.63
N ASP A 185 -12.09 22.66 6.17
CA ASP A 185 -12.93 23.86 6.32
C ASP A 185 -13.10 24.65 5.03
N LYS A 186 -12.10 24.58 4.12
CA LYS A 186 -12.04 25.38 2.90
C LYS A 186 -12.47 24.60 1.66
N ASP A 187 -12.02 23.34 1.58
CA ASP A 187 -12.10 22.56 0.35
C ASP A 187 -13.32 21.63 0.32
N ILE A 188 -14.00 21.41 1.47
CA ILE A 188 -15.22 20.64 1.50
C ILE A 188 -16.44 21.55 1.34
N ASP A 189 -17.20 21.28 0.30
CA ASP A 189 -18.49 21.92 0.08
C ASP A 189 -19.50 21.43 1.15
N LYS A 190 -19.94 22.37 1.99
CA LYS A 190 -20.84 22.11 3.11
C LYS A 190 -22.25 21.77 2.63
N ASP A 191 -22.65 22.23 1.44
CA ASP A 191 -23.95 21.91 0.86
C ASP A 191 -24.04 20.43 0.45
N LEU A 192 -22.92 19.83 0.05
CA LEU A 192 -22.84 18.39 -0.25
C LEU A 192 -22.91 17.49 1.01
N ILE A 193 -22.66 18.06 2.18
CA ILE A 193 -22.86 17.34 3.45
C ILE A 193 -24.34 17.27 3.80
N GLY A 194 -25.07 18.34 3.54
CA GLY A 194 -26.48 18.52 3.89
C GLY A 194 -26.69 18.98 5.34
N GLU A 195 -27.72 19.81 5.53
CA GLU A 195 -28.02 20.47 6.82
C GLU A 195 -28.20 19.49 8.00
N GLY A 196 -28.80 18.31 7.74
CA GLY A 196 -29.03 17.30 8.77
C GLY A 196 -27.78 16.67 9.36
N TYR A 197 -26.66 16.68 8.63
CA TYR A 197 -25.40 16.03 9.04
C TYR A 197 -24.34 17.02 9.51
N LEU A 198 -24.44 18.29 9.15
CA LEU A 198 -23.49 19.35 9.52
C LEU A 198 -23.24 19.47 11.03
N PRO A 199 -24.25 19.39 11.91
CA PRO A 199 -24.02 19.47 13.35
C PRO A 199 -23.09 18.37 13.87
N ALA A 200 -23.23 17.15 13.37
CA ALA A 200 -22.35 16.03 13.75
C ALA A 200 -20.92 16.28 13.30
N TRP A 201 -20.69 16.74 12.07
CA TRP A 201 -19.37 17.07 11.54
C TRP A 201 -18.66 18.15 12.37
N LYS A 202 -19.42 19.17 12.83
CA LYS A 202 -18.90 20.20 13.74
C LYS A 202 -18.55 19.63 15.11
N ASN A 203 -19.45 18.82 15.71
CA ASN A 203 -19.24 18.22 17.03
C ASN A 203 -18.02 17.28 17.06
N PHE A 204 -17.75 16.58 15.97
CA PHE A 204 -16.57 15.72 15.83
C PHE A 204 -15.32 16.49 15.40
N GLY A 205 -15.38 17.80 15.21
CA GLY A 205 -14.25 18.66 14.87
C GLY A 205 -13.64 18.40 13.49
N LEU A 206 -14.44 17.88 12.53
CA LEU A 206 -13.93 17.49 11.22
C LEU A 206 -13.44 18.69 10.41
N PHE A 207 -14.05 19.85 10.55
CA PHE A 207 -13.63 21.08 9.85
C PHE A 207 -12.27 21.64 10.31
N GLY A 208 -11.70 21.11 11.39
CA GLY A 208 -10.32 21.45 11.81
C GLY A 208 -9.24 20.57 11.17
N LEU A 209 -9.64 19.54 10.41
CA LEU A 209 -8.70 18.59 9.85
C LEU A 209 -8.03 19.11 8.58
N LYS A 210 -6.75 18.77 8.45
CA LYS A 210 -5.97 18.94 7.22
C LYS A 210 -5.40 17.60 6.83
N CYS A 211 -5.60 17.23 5.58
CA CYS A 211 -5.10 15.99 5.02
C CYS A 211 -4.10 16.29 3.92
N GLN A 212 -3.02 15.53 3.91
CA GLN A 212 -2.04 15.55 2.85
C GLN A 212 -1.74 14.13 2.40
N ASN A 213 -1.87 13.90 1.11
CA ASN A 213 -1.44 12.67 0.45
C ASN A 213 -0.31 13.04 -0.52
N THR A 214 0.91 12.65 -0.20
CA THR A 214 2.11 13.05 -0.97
C THR A 214 2.34 12.17 -2.19
N GLU A 215 1.74 10.98 -2.21
CA GLU A 215 1.89 9.99 -3.30
C GLU A 215 0.51 9.47 -3.72
N PRO A 216 0.33 9.10 -5.00
CA PRO A 216 -0.92 8.46 -5.42
C PRO A 216 -1.24 7.22 -4.59
N THR A 217 -2.47 7.09 -4.20
CA THR A 217 -2.94 5.96 -3.37
C THR A 217 -4.11 5.27 -4.04
N ILE A 218 -4.14 3.94 -3.98
CA ILE A 218 -5.25 3.13 -4.49
C ILE A 218 -6.10 2.63 -3.34
N ARG A 219 -7.42 2.72 -3.50
CA ARG A 219 -8.41 2.17 -2.57
C ARG A 219 -9.39 1.28 -3.31
N ALA A 220 -9.69 0.13 -2.73
CA ALA A 220 -10.69 -0.80 -3.26
C ALA A 220 -12.05 -0.58 -2.58
N TYR A 221 -13.10 -0.63 -3.37
CA TYR A 221 -14.49 -0.52 -2.94
C TYR A 221 -15.29 -1.69 -3.53
N SER A 222 -16.10 -2.35 -2.72
CA SER A 222 -16.96 -3.49 -3.07
C SER A 222 -18.42 -3.20 -2.80
#